data_a9936bd25382ee699157b84b9e0bc43d
#
_entry.id   a9936bd25382ee699157b84b9e0bc43d
#
_cell.length_a   1.000
_cell.length_b   1.000
_cell.length_c   1.000
_cell.angle_alpha   90.00
_cell.angle_beta   90.00
_cell.angle_gamma   90.00
#
_symmetry.space_group_name_H-M   'P 1'
#
loop_
_entity.id
_entity.type
_entity.pdbx_description
1 polymer ?
#
loop_
_entity_poly.entity_id
_entity_poly.type
_entity_poly.pdbx_seq_one_letter_code
_entity_poly.pdbx_strand_id
1 'polypeptide(L)'
;YSDVLPVYTPGPERLMKGDRIRITEGQFKGVEASVIIQPGGGRKEVMVCVENCMYVPLLCVEPGQYEVIALNADNRHVYTRLNGDRLPAGLHKALKRYHSPEGVTDADRALASEVLQQYANLQLDSDVMRCKLYSMLLPAYAILGDREAFDQLLGTVRSILPLIRAEQSRSLLLVTLYGCTNCCLDYEQAHAAVDPWRGEQPLKKSKAQLLRRLDDYDCW
;
A
#
# COMPACT_ATOMS: atom_id res chain seq x y z
N TYR A 1 19.36 20.99 6.74
CA TYR A 1 18.69 20.29 5.63
C TYR A 1 17.34 19.86 6.16
N SER A 2 16.26 20.53 5.77
CA SER A 2 14.91 20.06 6.06
C SER A 2 14.60 18.98 5.03
N ASP A 3 14.57 17.73 5.45
CA ASP A 3 14.01 16.63 4.69
C ASP A 3 12.51 16.83 4.60
N VAL A 4 12.08 17.73 3.75
CA VAL A 4 10.69 17.83 3.36
C VAL A 4 10.43 16.65 2.42
N LEU A 5 9.85 15.59 2.97
CA LEU A 5 9.32 14.50 2.15
C LEU A 5 8.41 15.12 1.09
N PRO A 6 8.57 14.75 -0.19
CA PRO A 6 7.72 15.29 -1.24
C PRO A 6 6.25 15.00 -0.88
N VAL A 7 5.46 16.06 -0.77
CA VAL A 7 4.02 15.95 -0.51
C VAL A 7 3.40 15.20 -1.68
N TYR A 8 2.99 13.98 -1.44
CA TYR A 8 2.29 13.20 -2.46
C TYR A 8 0.86 13.73 -2.62
N THR A 9 0.53 14.05 -3.85
CA THR A 9 -0.82 14.41 -4.25
C THR A 9 -1.51 13.16 -4.80
N PRO A 10 -2.44 12.52 -4.05
CA PRO A 10 -3.17 11.36 -4.59
C PRO A 10 -3.86 11.76 -5.88
N GLY A 11 -3.73 10.92 -6.91
CA GLY A 11 -4.48 11.11 -8.13
C GLY A 11 -5.99 11.11 -7.82
N PRO A 12 -6.78 12.00 -8.45
CA PRO A 12 -8.21 12.15 -8.18
C PRO A 12 -9.03 10.87 -8.36
N GLU A 13 -8.45 9.88 -9.00
CA GLU A 13 -9.11 8.61 -9.36
C GLU A 13 -9.29 7.64 -8.18
N ARG A 14 -8.78 7.95 -6.99
CA ARG A 14 -8.58 6.95 -5.92
C ARG A 14 -9.52 7.05 -4.74
N LEU A 15 -10.08 8.20 -4.47
CA LEU A 15 -11.11 8.35 -3.45
C LEU A 15 -12.48 8.14 -4.06
N MET A 16 -13.33 7.38 -3.38
CA MET A 16 -14.70 7.10 -3.80
C MET A 16 -15.68 7.64 -2.77
N LYS A 17 -16.91 7.91 -3.22
CA LYS A 17 -18.00 8.30 -2.32
C LYS A 17 -18.13 7.28 -1.18
N GLY A 18 -18.17 7.77 0.05
CA GLY A 18 -18.27 6.98 1.27
C GLY A 18 -16.93 6.59 1.89
N ASP A 19 -15.78 6.92 1.26
CA ASP A 19 -14.49 6.81 1.92
C ASP A 19 -14.42 7.81 3.07
N ARG A 20 -13.74 7.45 4.15
CA ARG A 20 -13.53 8.34 5.29
C ARG A 20 -12.10 8.85 5.29
N ILE A 21 -11.97 10.14 5.54
CA ILE A 21 -10.70 10.84 5.63
C ILE A 21 -10.60 11.58 6.95
N ARG A 22 -9.38 11.88 7.37
CA ARG A 22 -9.09 12.84 8.44
C ARG A 22 -8.36 14.02 7.83
N ILE A 23 -8.84 15.22 8.12
CA ILE A 23 -8.21 16.46 7.63
C ILE A 23 -6.93 16.69 8.44
N THR A 24 -5.81 16.87 7.74
CA THR A 24 -4.48 17.03 8.35
C THR A 24 -4.03 18.49 8.48
N GLU A 25 -4.65 19.40 7.72
CA GLU A 25 -4.27 20.79 7.66
C GLU A 25 -5.48 21.74 7.73
N GLY A 26 -5.22 23.02 8.05
CA GLY A 26 -6.23 24.08 8.10
C GLY A 26 -7.05 24.10 9.37
N GLN A 27 -8.13 24.89 9.37
CA GLN A 27 -8.98 25.10 10.53
C GLN A 27 -9.78 23.86 10.98
N PHE A 28 -9.90 22.87 10.12
CA PHE A 28 -10.59 21.59 10.38
C PHE A 28 -9.62 20.44 10.64
N LYS A 29 -8.36 20.73 10.95
CA LYS A 29 -7.34 19.73 11.27
C LYS A 29 -7.83 18.77 12.37
N GLY A 30 -7.68 17.46 12.12
CA GLY A 30 -8.08 16.40 13.04
C GLY A 30 -9.54 15.97 12.91
N VAL A 31 -10.35 16.65 12.11
CA VAL A 31 -11.76 16.32 11.91
C VAL A 31 -11.89 15.21 10.89
N GLU A 32 -12.75 14.24 11.17
CA GLU A 32 -13.11 13.15 10.25
C GLU A 32 -14.27 13.57 9.34
N ALA A 33 -14.19 13.17 8.08
CA ALA A 33 -15.17 13.52 7.08
C ALA A 33 -15.35 12.36 6.08
N SER A 34 -16.54 12.29 5.49
CA SER A 34 -16.85 11.30 4.44
C SER A 34 -16.85 11.94 3.07
N VAL A 35 -16.25 11.27 2.10
CA VAL A 35 -16.22 11.72 0.68
C VAL A 35 -17.64 11.63 0.11
N ILE A 36 -18.13 12.74 -0.43
CA ILE A 36 -19.45 12.83 -1.05
C ILE A 36 -19.37 12.81 -2.56
N ILE A 37 -18.42 13.59 -3.12
CA ILE A 37 -18.23 13.70 -4.55
C ILE A 37 -16.80 13.31 -4.88
N GLN A 38 -16.68 12.36 -5.79
CA GLN A 38 -15.38 11.96 -6.32
C GLN A 38 -14.77 13.11 -7.13
N PRO A 39 -13.45 13.28 -7.05
CA PRO A 39 -12.77 14.14 -7.98
C PRO A 39 -12.97 13.59 -9.41
N GLY A 40 -13.37 14.43 -10.31
CA GLY A 40 -13.59 14.09 -11.71
C GLY A 40 -13.47 15.31 -12.62
N GLY A 41 -13.24 15.10 -13.92
CA GLY A 41 -13.22 16.18 -14.89
C GLY A 41 -12.08 17.21 -14.71
N GLY A 42 -10.91 16.78 -14.22
CA GLY A 42 -9.75 17.65 -14.01
C GLY A 42 -9.72 18.41 -12.68
N ARG A 43 -10.70 18.22 -11.82
CA ARG A 43 -10.69 18.76 -10.45
C ARG A 43 -9.79 17.92 -9.55
N LYS A 44 -8.91 18.56 -8.79
CA LYS A 44 -8.05 17.93 -7.80
C LYS A 44 -8.68 17.87 -6.40
N GLU A 45 -9.68 18.72 -6.17
CA GLU A 45 -10.34 18.86 -4.88
C GLU A 45 -11.33 17.75 -4.64
N VAL A 46 -11.39 17.28 -3.40
CA VAL A 46 -12.34 16.27 -2.91
C VAL A 46 -13.39 16.99 -2.09
N MET A 47 -14.66 16.81 -2.41
CA MET A 47 -15.77 17.33 -1.60
C MET A 47 -16.14 16.32 -0.52
N VAL A 48 -16.08 16.75 0.74
CA VAL A 48 -16.30 15.92 1.91
C VAL A 48 -17.37 16.51 2.82
N CYS A 49 -18.08 15.64 3.54
CA CYS A 49 -19.01 15.99 4.59
C CYS A 49 -18.38 15.70 5.95
N VAL A 50 -18.29 16.73 6.78
CA VAL A 50 -17.81 16.60 8.16
C VAL A 50 -18.85 15.90 9.02
N GLU A 51 -18.47 14.82 9.69
CA GLU A 51 -19.35 14.08 10.59
C GLU A 51 -19.60 14.87 11.90
N ASN A 52 -20.78 14.68 12.49
CA ASN A 52 -21.21 15.26 13.77
C ASN A 52 -21.46 16.78 13.79
N CYS A 53 -21.67 17.42 12.65
CA CYS A 53 -22.13 18.80 12.61
C CYS A 53 -23.65 18.88 12.39
N MET A 54 -24.35 19.72 13.17
CA MET A 54 -25.79 19.98 13.00
C MET A 54 -26.11 20.65 11.64
N TYR A 55 -25.15 21.33 11.07
CA TYR A 55 -25.14 21.79 9.68
C TYR A 55 -24.01 21.06 8.98
N VAL A 56 -24.32 20.35 7.91
CA VAL A 56 -23.36 19.58 7.13
C VAL A 56 -22.48 20.52 6.29
N PRO A 57 -21.32 20.97 6.77
CA PRO A 57 -20.44 21.76 5.93
C PRO A 57 -19.84 20.87 4.86
N LEU A 58 -20.06 21.23 3.61
CA LEU A 58 -19.34 20.66 2.49
C LEU A 58 -17.99 21.37 2.41
N LEU A 59 -16.92 20.61 2.56
CA LEU A 59 -15.57 21.12 2.46
C LEU A 59 -14.92 20.60 1.18
N CYS A 60 -14.25 21.49 0.48
CA CYS A 60 -13.32 21.12 -0.59
C CYS A 60 -11.94 20.96 0.04
N VAL A 61 -11.35 19.78 -0.07
CA VAL A 61 -10.04 19.44 0.48
C VAL A 61 -9.10 19.10 -0.66
N GLU A 62 -7.94 19.74 -0.69
CA GLU A 62 -6.92 19.45 -1.69
C GLU A 62 -6.14 18.17 -1.32
N PRO A 63 -5.60 17.48 -2.34
CA PRO A 63 -4.68 16.39 -2.10
C PRO A 63 -3.49 16.84 -1.23
N GLY A 64 -3.14 16.01 -0.23
CA GLY A 64 -2.12 16.33 0.75
C GLY A 64 -2.65 16.95 2.05
N GLN A 65 -3.87 17.47 2.07
CA GLN A 65 -4.51 18.05 3.25
C GLN A 65 -5.36 17.04 4.03
N TYR A 66 -5.32 15.77 3.68
CA TYR A 66 -6.07 14.70 4.34
C TYR A 66 -5.30 13.38 4.32
N GLU A 67 -5.62 12.53 5.26
CA GLU A 67 -5.25 11.12 5.27
C GLU A 67 -6.50 10.24 5.15
N VAL A 68 -6.39 9.11 4.47
CA VAL A 68 -7.50 8.15 4.35
C VAL A 68 -7.52 7.27 5.60
N ILE A 69 -8.63 7.26 6.34
CA ILE A 69 -8.79 6.45 7.55
C ILE A 69 -9.62 5.20 7.32
N ALA A 70 -10.54 5.21 6.37
CA ALA A 70 -11.29 4.03 5.96
C ALA A 70 -11.71 4.15 4.50
N LEU A 71 -11.63 3.05 3.75
CA LEU A 71 -12.25 2.95 2.44
C LEU A 71 -13.71 2.53 2.59
N ASN A 72 -14.54 2.96 1.62
CA ASN A 72 -15.94 2.57 1.60
C ASN A 72 -16.08 1.06 1.80
N ALA A 73 -16.99 0.66 2.69
CA ALA A 73 -17.25 -0.73 3.08
C ALA A 73 -17.73 -1.65 1.93
N ASP A 74 -17.93 -1.12 0.72
CA ASP A 74 -18.11 -1.94 -0.47
C ASP A 74 -16.80 -2.69 -0.76
N ASN A 75 -16.73 -3.94 -0.30
CA ASN A 75 -15.58 -4.82 -0.45
C ASN A 75 -15.09 -4.93 -1.90
N ARG A 76 -15.97 -4.78 -2.86
CA ARG A 76 -15.63 -4.84 -4.29
C ARG A 76 -14.73 -3.65 -4.68
N HIS A 77 -15.04 -2.45 -4.22
CA HIS A 77 -14.24 -1.26 -4.52
C HIS A 77 -12.88 -1.31 -3.82
N VAL A 78 -12.84 -1.70 -2.56
CA VAL A 78 -11.59 -1.89 -1.82
C VAL A 78 -10.71 -2.92 -2.51
N TYR A 79 -11.30 -4.06 -2.88
CA TYR A 79 -10.59 -5.12 -3.60
C TYR A 79 -10.02 -4.64 -4.94
N THR A 80 -10.79 -3.89 -5.72
CA THR A 80 -10.35 -3.34 -7.01
C THR A 80 -9.16 -2.38 -6.84
N ARG A 81 -9.18 -1.56 -5.81
CA ARG A 81 -8.08 -0.62 -5.51
C ARG A 81 -6.80 -1.34 -5.08
N LEU A 82 -6.92 -2.32 -4.18
CA LEU A 82 -5.76 -3.11 -3.73
C LEU A 82 -5.23 -4.04 -4.83
N ASN A 83 -6.03 -4.34 -5.85
CA ASN A 83 -5.62 -5.12 -7.02
C ASN A 83 -5.02 -4.28 -8.15
N GLY A 84 -4.99 -2.96 -8.03
CA GLY A 84 -4.35 -2.10 -9.02
C GLY A 84 -2.86 -2.43 -9.17
N ASP A 85 -2.37 -2.50 -10.40
CA ASP A 85 -1.00 -2.94 -10.68
C ASP A 85 0.05 -1.83 -10.46
N ARG A 86 -0.33 -0.56 -10.49
CA ARG A 86 0.62 0.56 -10.48
C ARG A 86 1.45 0.65 -9.19
N LEU A 87 0.80 0.66 -8.03
CA LEU A 87 1.49 0.80 -6.75
C LEU A 87 2.37 -0.39 -6.43
N PRO A 88 1.88 -1.64 -6.51
CA PRO A 88 2.72 -2.81 -6.30
C PRO A 88 3.90 -2.89 -7.24
N ALA A 89 3.72 -2.58 -8.53
CA ALA A 89 4.80 -2.60 -9.51
C ALA A 89 5.84 -1.49 -9.25
N GLY A 90 5.38 -0.31 -8.84
CA GLY A 90 6.27 0.78 -8.46
C GLY A 90 7.09 0.46 -7.22
N LEU A 91 6.47 -0.09 -6.17
CA LEU A 91 7.15 -0.51 -4.95
C LEU A 91 8.17 -1.63 -5.22
N HIS A 92 7.84 -2.58 -6.08
CA HIS A 92 8.78 -3.62 -6.50
C HIS A 92 10.04 -3.02 -7.14
N LYS A 93 9.87 -2.09 -8.07
CA LYS A 93 11.01 -1.40 -8.70
C LYS A 93 11.82 -0.58 -7.68
N ALA A 94 11.14 0.07 -6.74
CA ALA A 94 11.79 0.83 -5.68
C ALA A 94 12.59 -0.07 -4.73
N LEU A 95 12.09 -1.26 -4.38
CA LEU A 95 12.84 -2.25 -3.60
C LEU A 95 14.11 -2.74 -4.31
N LYS A 96 14.07 -2.94 -5.62
CA LYS A 96 15.27 -3.26 -6.39
C LYS A 96 16.35 -2.18 -6.23
N ARG A 97 15.96 -0.90 -6.30
CA ARG A 97 16.88 0.21 -6.06
C ARG A 97 17.31 0.33 -4.61
N TYR A 98 16.41 0.04 -3.67
CA TYR A 98 16.72 0.07 -2.23
C TYR A 98 17.91 -0.79 -1.85
N HIS A 99 18.06 -1.96 -2.49
CA HIS A 99 19.18 -2.87 -2.26
C HIS A 99 20.33 -2.66 -3.24
N SER A 100 20.20 -1.75 -4.21
CA SER A 100 21.28 -1.43 -5.15
C SER A 100 22.20 -0.35 -4.58
N PRO A 101 23.44 -0.24 -5.08
CA PRO A 101 24.36 0.84 -4.69
C PRO A 101 23.83 2.25 -5.00
N GLU A 102 22.93 2.38 -5.97
CA GLU A 102 22.33 3.65 -6.38
C GLU A 102 21.31 4.16 -5.35
N GLY A 103 20.69 3.26 -4.60
CA GLY A 103 19.69 3.58 -3.59
C GLY A 103 18.35 4.04 -4.17
N VAL A 104 17.45 4.41 -3.27
CA VAL A 104 16.10 4.88 -3.63
C VAL A 104 16.12 6.31 -4.14
N THR A 105 15.25 6.60 -5.11
CA THR A 105 15.06 7.94 -5.68
C THR A 105 13.98 8.72 -4.91
N ASP A 106 13.89 10.03 -5.15
CA ASP A 106 12.81 10.86 -4.60
C ASP A 106 11.44 10.43 -5.13
N ALA A 107 11.37 9.94 -6.36
CA ALA A 107 10.15 9.36 -6.91
C ALA A 107 9.72 8.08 -6.18
N ASP A 108 10.67 7.26 -5.74
CA ASP A 108 10.39 6.08 -4.93
C ASP A 108 9.87 6.44 -3.55
N ARG A 109 10.45 7.45 -2.92
CA ARG A 109 9.98 7.97 -1.63
C ARG A 109 8.59 8.59 -1.75
N ALA A 110 8.34 9.35 -2.82
CA ALA A 110 7.02 9.91 -3.10
C ALA A 110 5.96 8.80 -3.27
N LEU A 111 6.30 7.73 -4.01
CA LEU A 111 5.41 6.58 -4.18
C LEU A 111 5.14 5.86 -2.84
N ALA A 112 6.18 5.65 -2.04
CA ALA A 112 6.03 5.04 -0.71
C ALA A 112 5.17 5.90 0.21
N SER A 113 5.36 7.22 0.21
CA SER A 113 4.53 8.17 0.97
C SER A 113 3.07 8.13 0.51
N GLU A 114 2.83 8.02 -0.80
CA GLU A 114 1.49 7.81 -1.37
C GLU A 114 0.81 6.59 -0.77
N VAL A 115 1.51 5.47 -0.73
CA VAL A 115 0.97 4.22 -0.18
C VAL A 115 0.61 4.39 1.29
N LEU A 116 1.49 4.98 2.09
CA LEU A 116 1.21 5.18 3.51
C LEU A 116 0.04 6.13 3.74
N GLN A 117 -0.02 7.23 3.01
CA GLN A 117 -1.11 8.20 3.12
C GLN A 117 -2.47 7.57 2.82
N GLN A 118 -2.54 6.70 1.83
CA GLN A 118 -3.79 6.07 1.44
C GLN A 118 -4.18 4.86 2.28
N TYR A 119 -3.20 4.09 2.76
CA TYR A 119 -3.45 2.73 3.23
C TYR A 119 -2.92 2.42 4.63
N ALA A 120 -2.07 3.25 5.25
CA ALA A 120 -1.45 2.91 6.53
C ALA A 120 -2.46 2.69 7.67
N ASN A 121 -3.57 3.43 7.66
CA ASN A 121 -4.58 3.40 8.73
C ASN A 121 -5.76 2.47 8.43
N LEU A 122 -5.71 1.71 7.34
CA LEU A 122 -6.81 0.82 6.97
C LEU A 122 -6.83 -0.43 7.82
N GLN A 123 -8.03 -0.79 8.28
CA GLN A 123 -8.32 -2.06 8.92
C GLN A 123 -9.19 -2.89 7.98
N LEU A 124 -8.69 -4.07 7.62
CA LEU A 124 -9.36 -5.00 6.71
C LEU A 124 -9.57 -6.34 7.40
N ASP A 125 -10.76 -6.91 7.25
CA ASP A 125 -11.13 -8.18 7.91
C ASP A 125 -10.71 -9.41 7.10
N SER A 126 -10.62 -9.28 5.77
CA SER A 126 -10.25 -10.37 4.88
C SER A 126 -8.73 -10.62 4.90
N ASP A 127 -8.32 -11.86 5.14
CA ASP A 127 -6.90 -12.24 5.09
C ASP A 127 -6.25 -11.97 3.74
N VAL A 128 -6.98 -12.21 2.64
CA VAL A 128 -6.49 -11.92 1.29
C VAL A 128 -6.22 -10.43 1.11
N MET A 129 -7.11 -9.56 1.60
CA MET A 129 -6.97 -8.11 1.51
C MET A 129 -5.88 -7.61 2.45
N ARG A 130 -5.76 -8.17 3.66
CA ARG A 130 -4.64 -7.88 4.59
C ARG A 130 -3.30 -8.21 3.96
N CYS A 131 -3.18 -9.37 3.31
CA CYS A 131 -1.94 -9.76 2.64
C CYS A 131 -1.56 -8.76 1.54
N LYS A 132 -2.51 -8.30 0.75
CA LYS A 132 -2.28 -7.27 -0.27
C LYS A 132 -1.88 -5.94 0.34
N LEU A 133 -2.58 -5.51 1.38
CA LEU A 133 -2.26 -4.30 2.12
C LEU A 133 -0.84 -4.34 2.69
N TYR A 134 -0.49 -5.38 3.42
CA TYR A 134 0.82 -5.51 4.05
C TYR A 134 1.94 -5.67 3.03
N SER A 135 1.67 -6.28 1.87
CA SER A 135 2.63 -6.35 0.77
C SER A 135 2.95 -4.99 0.13
N MET A 136 2.15 -3.97 0.40
CA MET A 136 2.43 -2.59 0.01
C MET A 136 3.03 -1.76 1.15
N LEU A 137 2.54 -1.94 2.38
CA LEU A 137 3.00 -1.16 3.53
C LEU A 137 4.43 -1.52 3.93
N LEU A 138 4.82 -2.80 3.95
CA LEU A 138 6.18 -3.22 4.28
C LEU A 138 7.24 -2.57 3.38
N PRO A 139 7.13 -2.64 2.04
CA PRO A 139 8.06 -1.95 1.15
C PRO A 139 8.06 -0.43 1.36
N ALA A 140 6.88 0.17 1.60
CA ALA A 140 6.78 1.61 1.79
C ALA A 140 7.55 2.07 3.04
N TYR A 141 7.40 1.38 4.17
CA TYR A 141 8.17 1.67 5.38
C TYR A 141 9.67 1.45 5.19
N ALA A 142 10.07 0.37 4.50
CA ALA A 142 11.47 0.11 4.20
C ALA A 142 12.10 1.23 3.36
N ILE A 143 11.42 1.64 2.27
CA ILE A 143 11.88 2.69 1.35
C ILE A 143 12.01 4.04 2.06
N LEU A 144 11.07 4.37 2.96
CA LEU A 144 11.10 5.61 3.73
C LEU A 144 12.03 5.57 4.95
N GLY A 145 12.56 4.40 5.30
CA GLY A 145 13.45 4.23 6.45
C GLY A 145 12.73 4.31 7.80
N ASP A 146 11.42 4.15 7.84
CA ASP A 146 10.65 4.07 9.08
C ASP A 146 10.80 2.67 9.70
N ARG A 147 11.90 2.53 10.43
CA ARG A 147 12.28 1.26 11.06
C ARG A 147 11.28 0.78 12.09
N GLU A 148 10.75 1.67 12.89
CA GLU A 148 9.82 1.31 13.96
C GLU A 148 8.52 0.74 13.39
N ALA A 149 7.90 1.44 12.45
CA ALA A 149 6.69 0.97 11.78
C ALA A 149 6.94 -0.31 10.96
N PHE A 150 8.11 -0.40 10.32
CA PHE A 150 8.51 -1.60 9.60
C PHE A 150 8.61 -2.81 10.53
N ASP A 151 9.31 -2.70 11.66
CA ASP A 151 9.53 -3.82 12.59
C ASP A 151 8.22 -4.25 13.26
N GLN A 152 7.34 -3.30 13.60
CA GLN A 152 6.01 -3.62 14.13
C GLN A 152 5.17 -4.39 13.11
N LEU A 153 5.13 -3.92 11.87
CA LEU A 153 4.37 -4.60 10.80
C LEU A 153 5.00 -5.96 10.45
N LEU A 154 6.31 -6.06 10.42
CA LEU A 154 7.04 -7.31 10.21
C LEU A 154 6.66 -8.34 11.26
N GLY A 155 6.62 -7.97 12.54
CA GLY A 155 6.16 -8.83 13.63
C GLY A 155 4.72 -9.30 13.41
N THR A 156 3.83 -8.41 13.02
CA THR A 156 2.44 -8.74 12.70
C THR A 156 2.36 -9.73 11.53
N VAL A 157 3.06 -9.46 10.45
CA VAL A 157 3.06 -10.33 9.25
C VAL A 157 3.59 -11.71 9.59
N ARG A 158 4.69 -11.81 10.33
CA ARG A 158 5.26 -13.10 10.74
C ARG A 158 4.31 -13.91 11.65
N SER A 159 3.52 -13.24 12.49
CA SER A 159 2.54 -13.90 13.36
C SER A 159 1.33 -14.45 12.60
N ILE A 160 0.89 -13.78 11.53
CA ILE A 160 -0.27 -14.20 10.74
C ILE A 160 0.06 -15.20 9.63
N LEU A 161 1.30 -15.19 9.12
CA LEU A 161 1.72 -16.06 8.00
C LEU A 161 1.31 -17.53 8.16
N PRO A 162 1.49 -18.19 9.32
CA PRO A 162 1.07 -19.58 9.52
C PRO A 162 -0.45 -19.79 9.44
N LEU A 163 -1.23 -18.72 9.67
CA LEU A 163 -2.70 -18.77 9.69
C LEU A 163 -3.30 -18.58 8.30
N ILE A 164 -2.54 -18.03 7.34
CA ILE A 164 -3.02 -17.76 6.00
C ILE A 164 -3.10 -19.05 5.20
N ARG A 165 -4.33 -19.45 4.86
CA ARG A 165 -4.59 -20.66 4.08
C ARG A 165 -4.48 -20.44 2.57
N ALA A 166 -4.76 -19.24 2.09
CA ALA A 166 -4.69 -18.90 0.67
C ALA A 166 -3.23 -18.89 0.19
N GLU A 167 -2.84 -19.91 -0.56
CA GLU A 167 -1.48 -20.12 -1.05
C GLU A 167 -0.87 -18.87 -1.72
N GLN A 168 -1.59 -18.27 -2.68
CA GLN A 168 -1.08 -17.09 -3.39
C GLN A 168 -0.92 -15.87 -2.47
N SER A 169 -1.82 -15.68 -1.50
CA SER A 169 -1.73 -14.58 -0.54
C SER A 169 -0.54 -14.75 0.39
N ARG A 170 -0.31 -15.98 0.87
CA ARG A 170 0.87 -16.32 1.68
C ARG A 170 2.16 -16.13 0.89
N SER A 171 2.20 -16.61 -0.35
CA SER A 171 3.36 -16.46 -1.23
C SER A 171 3.66 -14.99 -1.55
N LEU A 172 2.62 -14.16 -1.73
CA LEU A 172 2.79 -12.71 -1.91
C LEU A 172 3.53 -12.07 -0.73
N LEU A 173 3.15 -12.42 0.50
CA LEU A 173 3.83 -11.90 1.68
C LEU A 173 5.26 -12.43 1.81
N LEU A 174 5.51 -13.71 1.55
CA LEU A 174 6.85 -14.30 1.61
C LEU A 174 7.81 -13.66 0.59
N VAL A 175 7.39 -13.48 -0.65
CA VAL A 175 8.18 -12.78 -1.67
C VAL A 175 8.42 -11.32 -1.28
N THR A 176 7.42 -10.66 -0.71
CA THR A 176 7.55 -9.27 -0.23
C THR A 176 8.54 -9.17 0.94
N LEU A 177 8.47 -10.09 1.91
CA LEU A 177 9.41 -10.15 3.02
C LEU A 177 10.85 -10.27 2.51
N TYR A 178 11.09 -11.22 1.60
CA TYR A 178 12.42 -11.38 1.00
C TYR A 178 12.87 -10.10 0.30
N GLY A 179 11.99 -9.49 -0.49
CA GLY A 179 12.28 -8.20 -1.15
C GLY A 179 12.60 -7.06 -0.19
N CYS A 180 12.06 -7.05 1.03
CA CYS A 180 12.33 -6.03 2.02
C CYS A 180 13.58 -6.31 2.86
N THR A 181 13.79 -7.57 3.26
CA THR A 181 14.82 -7.95 4.24
C THR A 181 16.11 -8.46 3.64
N ASN A 182 16.04 -9.04 2.45
CA ASN A 182 17.16 -9.72 1.77
C ASN A 182 17.89 -10.72 2.70
N CYS A 183 17.15 -11.41 3.58
CA CYS A 183 17.74 -12.37 4.50
C CYS A 183 17.54 -13.82 4.03
N CYS A 184 18.48 -14.71 4.41
CA CYS A 184 18.45 -16.11 4.00
C CYS A 184 17.17 -16.85 4.34
N LEU A 185 16.58 -16.59 5.52
CA LEU A 185 15.35 -17.25 5.94
C LEU A 185 14.17 -16.88 5.03
N ASP A 186 14.01 -15.59 4.71
CA ASP A 186 12.94 -15.10 3.86
C ASP A 186 13.15 -15.57 2.40
N TYR A 187 14.41 -15.65 1.95
CA TYR A 187 14.79 -16.27 0.67
C TYR A 187 14.30 -17.72 0.57
N GLU A 188 14.69 -18.56 1.53
CA GLU A 188 14.31 -19.98 1.53
C GLU A 188 12.79 -20.16 1.56
N GLN A 189 12.09 -19.39 2.37
CA GLN A 189 10.64 -19.47 2.47
C GLN A 189 9.93 -18.99 1.20
N ALA A 190 10.41 -17.91 0.58
CA ALA A 190 9.84 -17.40 -0.68
C ALA A 190 10.03 -18.42 -1.82
N HIS A 191 11.23 -18.97 -1.96
CA HIS A 191 11.53 -20.00 -2.96
C HIS A 191 10.72 -21.27 -2.73
N ALA A 192 10.64 -21.78 -1.52
CA ALA A 192 9.85 -22.96 -1.19
C ALA A 192 8.35 -22.78 -1.54
N ALA A 193 7.83 -21.56 -1.43
CA ALA A 193 6.43 -21.27 -1.73
C ALA A 193 6.14 -21.06 -3.23
N VAL A 194 7.09 -20.58 -4.02
CA VAL A 194 6.84 -20.09 -5.38
C VAL A 194 7.49 -20.95 -6.46
N ASP A 195 8.66 -21.56 -6.21
CA ASP A 195 9.35 -22.41 -7.19
C ASP A 195 8.52 -23.59 -7.70
N PRO A 196 7.65 -24.24 -6.90
CA PRO A 196 6.79 -25.29 -7.43
C PRO A 196 5.91 -24.87 -8.60
N TRP A 197 5.62 -23.56 -8.74
CA TRP A 197 4.80 -23.04 -9.84
C TRP A 197 5.54 -22.97 -11.18
N ARG A 198 6.87 -23.07 -11.21
CA ARG A 198 7.67 -22.95 -12.44
C ARG A 198 7.32 -23.99 -13.50
N GLY A 199 6.75 -25.13 -13.07
CA GLY A 199 6.30 -26.20 -13.97
C GLY A 199 4.82 -26.20 -14.33
N GLU A 200 4.03 -25.27 -13.76
CA GLU A 200 2.58 -25.23 -14.00
C GLU A 200 2.25 -24.74 -15.42
N GLN A 201 1.35 -25.46 -16.12
CA GLN A 201 0.80 -25.04 -17.41
C GLN A 201 -0.72 -25.30 -17.43
N PRO A 202 -1.57 -24.27 -17.69
CA PRO A 202 -1.20 -22.85 -17.85
C PRO A 202 -0.89 -22.17 -16.50
N LEU A 203 0.14 -21.32 -16.49
CA LEU A 203 0.49 -20.53 -15.31
C LEU A 203 -0.40 -19.28 -15.23
N LYS A 204 -1.06 -19.08 -14.10
CA LYS A 204 -1.88 -17.90 -13.87
C LYS A 204 -1.02 -16.63 -13.88
N LYS A 205 -1.55 -15.52 -14.44
CA LYS A 205 -0.85 -14.23 -14.55
C LYS A 205 -0.30 -13.74 -13.19
N SER A 206 -1.08 -13.88 -12.12
CA SER A 206 -0.67 -13.49 -10.77
C SER A 206 0.51 -14.30 -10.22
N LYS A 207 0.53 -15.61 -10.47
CA LYS A 207 1.65 -16.49 -10.13
C LYS A 207 2.90 -16.13 -10.93
N ALA A 208 2.74 -15.89 -12.25
CA ALA A 208 3.83 -15.47 -13.12
C ALA A 208 4.45 -14.13 -12.67
N GLN A 209 3.65 -13.20 -12.19
CA GLN A 209 4.15 -11.92 -11.63
C GLN A 209 4.99 -12.14 -10.37
N LEU A 210 4.55 -13.01 -9.46
CA LEU A 210 5.30 -13.32 -8.24
C LEU A 210 6.63 -14.02 -8.54
N LEU A 211 6.63 -14.96 -9.48
CA LEU A 211 7.87 -15.59 -9.97
C LEU A 211 8.85 -14.56 -10.50
N ARG A 212 8.39 -13.63 -11.35
CA ARG A 212 9.25 -12.55 -11.87
C ARG A 212 9.80 -11.67 -10.77
N ARG A 213 8.99 -11.33 -9.75
CA ARG A 213 9.47 -10.53 -8.61
C ARG A 213 10.55 -11.27 -7.83
N LEU A 214 10.35 -12.57 -7.59
CA LEU A 214 11.34 -13.40 -6.93
C LEU A 214 12.64 -13.44 -7.72
N ASP A 215 12.57 -13.75 -9.03
CA ASP A 215 13.74 -13.76 -9.91
C ASP A 215 14.47 -12.41 -9.96
N ASP A 216 13.72 -11.31 -9.96
CA ASP A 216 14.28 -9.97 -9.89
C ASP A 216 15.02 -9.69 -8.59
N TYR A 217 14.55 -10.24 -7.45
CA TYR A 217 15.22 -10.10 -6.15
C TYR A 217 16.45 -10.99 -6.02
N ASP A 218 16.54 -12.09 -6.74
CA ASP A 218 17.69 -12.98 -6.76
C ASP A 218 18.91 -12.40 -7.50
N CYS A 219 18.72 -11.31 -8.22
CA CYS A 219 19.77 -10.65 -8.97
C CYS A 219 20.61 -9.65 -8.15
N TRP A 220 20.51 -9.64 -6.83
CA TRP A 220 21.26 -8.74 -5.96
C TRP A 220 22.67 -9.21 -5.61
#